data_23b7cc9573028f31eeaa86da4124dbcd
#
_entry.id   23b7cc9573028f31eeaa86da4124dbcd
#
_cell.length_a   1.000
_cell.length_b   1.000
_cell.length_c   1.000
_cell.angle_alpha   90.00
_cell.angle_beta   90.00
_cell.angle_gamma   90.00
#
_symmetry.space_group_name_H-M   'P 1'
#
loop_
_entity.id
_entity.type
_entity.pdbx_description
1 polymer ?
#
loop_
_entity_poly.entity_id
_entity_poly.type
_entity_poly.pdbx_seq_one_letter_code
_entity_poly.pdbx_strand_id
1 'polypeptide(L)'
;LLRAFWIQGPGNAFYEAKGVRGTQRELELPASRGKILDRNGQVIATSLEAKSVIAYNDTVPDDLAADKVQKLASLLQMSESDLRKKLKEERKQIFLKRQVDPAVAQQIKQLEIPGIGLNNEYRRFYPEGEAMAHVVGFTNVNDKGQEGMELSREKDLAGHPGQRRVVVDRLGRVVDEMAILQLPQNGKDLNLSIDSKIQFLAYNAVKDAVEKHHAKAGGAVVLDTQTGEILALANYPSYNPNDRRVLTGEQLRNRVLTDTFEPGSTMKPLTIAIA
;
A
#
# COMPACT_ATOMS: atom_id res chain seq x y z
N LEU A 1 36.40 -30.90 -31.25
CA LEU A 1 37.10 -31.41 -30.07
C LEU A 1 37.82 -30.27 -29.31
N LEU A 2 38.70 -29.47 -29.94
CA LEU A 2 39.47 -28.38 -29.29
C LEU A 2 38.57 -27.33 -28.59
N ARG A 3 37.43 -26.97 -29.18
CA ARG A 3 36.48 -26.01 -28.55
C ARG A 3 35.77 -26.61 -27.34
N ALA A 4 35.44 -27.90 -27.35
CA ALA A 4 34.85 -28.59 -26.21
C ALA A 4 35.87 -28.70 -25.07
N PHE A 5 37.12 -29.00 -25.35
CA PHE A 5 38.21 -29.03 -24.37
C PHE A 5 38.43 -27.63 -23.72
N TRP A 6 38.40 -26.55 -24.53
CA TRP A 6 38.53 -25.19 -24.03
C TRP A 6 37.36 -24.80 -23.09
N ILE A 7 36.12 -25.18 -23.47
CA ILE A 7 34.91 -24.86 -22.67
C ILE A 7 34.89 -25.67 -21.37
N GLN A 8 35.35 -26.94 -21.37
CA GLN A 8 35.33 -27.79 -20.18
C GLN A 8 36.61 -27.69 -19.33
N GLY A 9 37.65 -27.05 -19.85
CA GLY A 9 38.93 -26.86 -19.18
C GLY A 9 39.18 -25.38 -18.81
N PRO A 10 40.16 -24.71 -19.43
CA PRO A 10 40.57 -23.34 -19.02
C PRO A 10 39.48 -22.27 -19.15
N GLY A 11 38.50 -22.49 -20.03
CA GLY A 11 37.37 -21.58 -20.25
C GLY A 11 36.15 -21.81 -19.32
N ASN A 12 36.15 -22.89 -18.55
CA ASN A 12 34.98 -23.29 -17.74
C ASN A 12 34.53 -22.20 -16.80
N ALA A 13 35.44 -21.62 -16.02
CA ALA A 13 35.12 -20.57 -15.06
C ALA A 13 34.49 -19.32 -15.72
N PHE A 14 34.88 -18.96 -16.94
CA PHE A 14 34.29 -17.86 -17.68
C PHE A 14 32.86 -18.18 -18.15
N TYR A 15 32.63 -19.38 -18.64
CA TYR A 15 31.31 -19.78 -19.13
C TYR A 15 30.34 -20.06 -17.97
N GLU A 16 30.81 -20.63 -16.86
CA GLU A 16 30.05 -20.77 -15.62
C GLU A 16 29.66 -19.40 -15.06
N ALA A 17 30.61 -18.47 -14.94
CA ALA A 17 30.33 -17.11 -14.48
C ALA A 17 29.33 -16.38 -15.40
N LYS A 18 29.40 -16.63 -16.72
CA LYS A 18 28.45 -16.03 -17.68
C LYS A 18 27.08 -16.71 -17.63
N GLY A 19 27.02 -18.03 -17.43
CA GLY A 19 25.78 -18.78 -17.22
C GLY A 19 25.07 -18.35 -15.92
N VAL A 20 25.82 -18.28 -14.84
CA VAL A 20 25.36 -17.84 -13.51
C VAL A 20 24.84 -16.40 -13.56
N ARG A 21 25.56 -15.46 -14.18
CA ARG A 21 25.12 -14.06 -14.32
C ARG A 21 23.84 -13.90 -15.14
N GLY A 22 23.58 -14.79 -16.10
CA GLY A 22 22.38 -14.76 -16.94
C GLY A 22 21.12 -15.30 -16.26
N THR A 23 21.29 -16.12 -15.20
CA THR A 23 20.19 -16.80 -14.52
C THR A 23 19.96 -16.33 -13.09
N GLN A 24 20.87 -15.59 -12.48
CA GLN A 24 20.69 -15.04 -11.13
C GLN A 24 20.06 -13.66 -11.16
N ARG A 25 19.10 -13.45 -10.28
CA ARG A 25 18.48 -12.12 -10.03
C ARG A 25 18.39 -11.85 -8.54
N GLU A 26 18.53 -10.59 -8.21
CA GLU A 26 18.23 -10.09 -6.87
C GLU A 26 16.78 -9.60 -6.87
N LEU A 27 15.99 -10.15 -5.96
CA LEU A 27 14.60 -9.77 -5.75
C LEU A 27 14.45 -9.13 -4.39
N GLU A 28 13.66 -8.06 -4.31
CA GLU A 28 13.27 -7.47 -3.04
C GLU A 28 12.37 -8.42 -2.25
N LEU A 29 12.64 -8.51 -0.94
CA LEU A 29 11.75 -9.08 0.04
C LEU A 29 10.98 -7.92 0.69
N PRO A 30 9.67 -7.80 0.45
CA PRO A 30 8.92 -6.68 0.99
C PRO A 30 8.93 -6.72 2.52
N ALA A 31 9.10 -5.56 3.15
CA ALA A 31 8.91 -5.36 4.57
C ALA A 31 7.47 -4.89 4.83
N SER A 32 6.89 -5.33 5.94
CA SER A 32 5.59 -4.84 6.38
C SER A 32 5.74 -3.47 7.04
N ARG A 33 4.85 -2.55 6.73
CA ARG A 33 4.74 -1.27 7.41
C ARG A 33 4.20 -1.45 8.82
N GLY A 34 4.72 -0.73 9.82
CA GLY A 34 4.30 -0.79 11.21
C GLY A 34 2.80 -0.50 11.37
N LYS A 35 2.17 -1.09 12.36
CA LYS A 35 0.76 -0.83 12.68
C LYS A 35 0.61 0.55 13.31
N ILE A 36 -0.57 1.15 13.14
CA ILE A 36 -1.00 2.29 13.95
C ILE A 36 -2.09 1.78 14.87
N LEU A 37 -1.92 2.02 16.16
CA LEU A 37 -2.80 1.56 17.22
C LEU A 37 -3.37 2.77 17.96
N ASP A 38 -4.57 2.64 18.48
CA ASP A 38 -5.14 3.59 19.42
C ASP A 38 -4.52 3.41 20.84
N ARG A 39 -4.92 4.25 21.80
CA ARG A 39 -4.43 4.21 23.18
C ARG A 39 -4.73 2.88 23.90
N ASN A 40 -5.70 2.11 23.42
CA ASN A 40 -6.13 0.83 23.99
C ASN A 40 -5.52 -0.38 23.24
N GLY A 41 -4.67 -0.14 22.25
CA GLY A 41 -4.08 -1.17 21.40
C GLY A 41 -4.98 -1.65 20.26
N GLN A 42 -6.12 -0.97 19.99
CA GLN A 42 -6.96 -1.28 18.85
C GLN A 42 -6.27 -0.86 17.56
N VAL A 43 -6.34 -1.73 16.53
CA VAL A 43 -5.67 -1.49 15.25
C VAL A 43 -6.46 -0.45 14.43
N ILE A 44 -5.84 0.68 14.12
CA ILE A 44 -6.38 1.73 13.26
C ILE A 44 -5.79 1.68 11.83
N ALA A 45 -4.57 1.18 11.67
CA ALA A 45 -3.99 0.90 10.37
C ALA A 45 -3.09 -0.33 10.44
N THR A 46 -3.18 -1.20 9.43
CA THR A 46 -2.35 -2.41 9.32
C THR A 46 -2.03 -2.71 7.86
N SER A 47 -1.01 -3.52 7.63
CA SER A 47 -0.65 -4.01 6.30
C SER A 47 -1.18 -5.42 6.12
N LEU A 48 -1.96 -5.65 5.07
CA LEU A 48 -2.44 -6.95 4.66
C LEU A 48 -1.58 -7.49 3.54
N GLU A 49 -1.33 -8.79 3.53
CA GLU A 49 -0.66 -9.44 2.42
C GLU A 49 -1.46 -9.27 1.13
N ALA A 50 -0.75 -8.93 0.07
CA ALA A 50 -1.28 -8.78 -1.27
C ALA A 50 -0.27 -9.30 -2.29
N LYS A 51 -0.68 -9.39 -3.54
CA LYS A 51 0.17 -9.81 -4.65
C LYS A 51 0.09 -8.78 -5.78
N SER A 52 1.22 -8.52 -6.43
CA SER A 52 1.24 -7.85 -7.73
C SER A 52 1.26 -8.88 -8.84
N VAL A 53 0.41 -8.68 -9.84
CA VAL A 53 0.39 -9.49 -11.07
C VAL A 53 1.23 -8.77 -12.11
N ILE A 54 2.26 -9.46 -12.59
CA ILE A 54 3.26 -8.92 -13.50
C ILE A 54 3.22 -9.72 -14.80
N ALA A 55 3.33 -9.04 -15.93
CA ALA A 55 3.58 -9.67 -17.22
C ALA A 55 5.03 -9.42 -17.65
N TYR A 56 5.69 -10.49 -18.12
CA TYR A 56 6.96 -10.46 -18.82
C TYR A 56 6.64 -10.58 -20.32
N ASN A 57 6.48 -9.43 -20.99
CA ASN A 57 5.88 -9.33 -22.32
C ASN A 57 6.67 -10.10 -23.40
N ASP A 58 7.96 -10.27 -23.23
CA ASP A 58 8.81 -11.10 -24.10
C ASP A 58 8.57 -12.62 -23.96
N THR A 59 7.78 -13.02 -22.96
CA THR A 59 7.53 -14.43 -22.63
C THR A 59 6.05 -14.81 -22.80
N VAL A 60 5.15 -13.82 -22.81
CA VAL A 60 3.72 -14.07 -23.04
C VAL A 60 3.52 -14.40 -24.52
N PRO A 61 2.88 -15.56 -24.86
CA PRO A 61 2.62 -15.93 -26.25
C PRO A 61 1.67 -14.92 -26.93
N ASP A 62 1.98 -14.55 -28.19
CA ASP A 62 1.11 -13.68 -28.99
C ASP A 62 -0.25 -14.33 -29.29
N ASP A 63 -0.28 -15.67 -29.35
CA ASP A 63 -1.45 -16.50 -29.64
C ASP A 63 -2.17 -16.99 -28.37
N LEU A 64 -2.02 -16.26 -27.25
CA LEU A 64 -2.67 -16.65 -26.00
C LEU A 64 -4.17 -16.90 -26.19
N ALA A 65 -4.62 -18.09 -25.78
CA ALA A 65 -5.99 -18.55 -25.95
C ALA A 65 -7.02 -17.54 -25.39
N ALA A 66 -8.06 -17.27 -26.17
CA ALA A 66 -9.06 -16.24 -25.83
C ALA A 66 -9.74 -16.47 -24.48
N ASP A 67 -10.00 -17.73 -24.12
CA ASP A 67 -10.58 -18.10 -22.83
C ASP A 67 -9.67 -17.74 -21.63
N LYS A 68 -8.35 -17.91 -21.78
CA LYS A 68 -7.37 -17.51 -20.75
C LYS A 68 -7.29 -15.99 -20.61
N VAL A 69 -7.34 -15.26 -21.74
CA VAL A 69 -7.36 -13.80 -21.72
C VAL A 69 -8.61 -13.29 -21.02
N GLN A 70 -9.77 -13.85 -21.36
CA GLN A 70 -11.06 -13.48 -20.77
C GLN A 70 -11.08 -13.74 -19.25
N LYS A 71 -10.63 -14.92 -18.80
CA LYS A 71 -10.52 -15.27 -17.38
C LYS A 71 -9.57 -14.35 -16.63
N LEU A 72 -8.37 -14.09 -17.21
CA LEU A 72 -7.40 -13.19 -16.61
C LEU A 72 -7.95 -11.75 -16.51
N ALA A 73 -8.58 -11.24 -17.56
CA ALA A 73 -9.19 -9.91 -17.59
C ALA A 73 -10.29 -9.78 -16.51
N SER A 74 -11.15 -10.79 -16.39
CA SER A 74 -12.18 -10.85 -15.35
C SER A 74 -11.60 -10.82 -13.94
N LEU A 75 -10.60 -11.67 -13.64
CA LEU A 75 -9.92 -11.71 -12.34
C LEU A 75 -9.22 -10.40 -12.01
N LEU A 76 -8.65 -9.75 -13.01
CA LEU A 76 -8.01 -8.44 -12.87
C LEU A 76 -9.00 -7.27 -12.87
N GLN A 77 -10.29 -7.51 -13.12
CA GLN A 77 -11.34 -6.48 -13.24
C GLN A 77 -10.97 -5.40 -14.26
N MET A 78 -10.49 -5.80 -15.42
CA MET A 78 -10.16 -4.93 -16.54
C MET A 78 -10.77 -5.44 -17.84
N SER A 79 -10.87 -4.58 -18.86
CA SER A 79 -11.34 -5.03 -20.17
C SER A 79 -10.31 -5.91 -20.88
N GLU A 80 -10.76 -6.85 -21.71
CA GLU A 80 -9.85 -7.69 -22.52
C GLU A 80 -8.99 -6.83 -23.47
N SER A 81 -9.56 -5.73 -23.98
CA SER A 81 -8.84 -4.79 -24.84
C SER A 81 -7.68 -4.11 -24.11
N ASP A 82 -7.91 -3.65 -22.87
CA ASP A 82 -6.86 -3.04 -22.05
C ASP A 82 -5.79 -4.04 -21.65
N LEU A 83 -6.20 -5.27 -21.31
CA LEU A 83 -5.26 -6.34 -21.02
C LEU A 83 -4.37 -6.64 -22.23
N ARG A 84 -4.95 -6.83 -23.42
CA ARG A 84 -4.19 -7.08 -24.65
C ARG A 84 -3.27 -5.91 -25.02
N LYS A 85 -3.72 -4.67 -24.80
CA LYS A 85 -2.90 -3.46 -25.01
C LYS A 85 -1.67 -3.47 -24.11
N LYS A 86 -1.86 -3.75 -22.81
CA LYS A 86 -0.75 -3.87 -21.85
C LYS A 86 0.22 -4.98 -22.23
N LEU A 87 -0.27 -6.17 -22.59
CA LEU A 87 0.58 -7.30 -22.97
C LEU A 87 1.43 -7.04 -24.24
N LYS A 88 1.02 -6.08 -25.09
CA LYS A 88 1.75 -5.67 -26.29
C LYS A 88 2.67 -4.47 -26.08
N GLU A 89 2.78 -3.93 -24.86
CA GLU A 89 3.74 -2.86 -24.59
C GLU A 89 5.17 -3.35 -24.80
N GLU A 90 6.04 -2.51 -25.35
CA GLU A 90 7.46 -2.83 -25.63
C GLU A 90 8.31 -3.04 -24.37
N ARG A 91 7.76 -2.77 -23.20
CA ARG A 91 8.43 -2.98 -21.91
C ARG A 91 8.54 -4.45 -21.58
N LYS A 92 9.74 -4.90 -21.23
CA LYS A 92 9.99 -6.31 -20.84
C LYS A 92 9.16 -6.79 -19.67
N GLN A 93 8.88 -5.88 -18.71
CA GLN A 93 8.13 -6.19 -17.50
C GLN A 93 7.15 -5.07 -17.19
N ILE A 94 5.88 -5.42 -16.97
CA ILE A 94 4.83 -4.47 -16.59
C ILE A 94 3.97 -5.02 -15.46
N PHE A 95 3.44 -4.13 -14.63
CA PHE A 95 2.40 -4.48 -13.69
C PHE A 95 1.03 -4.48 -14.39
N LEU A 96 0.39 -5.65 -14.45
CA LEU A 96 -1.00 -5.75 -14.90
C LEU A 96 -1.94 -5.17 -13.85
N LYS A 97 -1.77 -5.59 -12.60
CA LYS A 97 -2.50 -5.07 -11.43
C LYS A 97 -1.67 -5.23 -10.18
N ARG A 98 -1.72 -4.23 -9.31
CA ARG A 98 -1.05 -4.23 -8.01
C ARG A 98 -2.05 -4.46 -6.88
N GLN A 99 -1.55 -4.91 -5.74
CA GLN A 99 -2.32 -5.09 -4.50
C GLN A 99 -3.55 -5.99 -4.67
N VAL A 100 -3.40 -7.05 -5.45
CA VAL A 100 -4.44 -8.06 -5.67
C VAL A 100 -4.55 -8.97 -4.45
N ASP A 101 -5.77 -9.35 -4.12
CA ASP A 101 -6.04 -10.29 -3.04
C ASP A 101 -5.33 -11.64 -3.27
N PRO A 102 -4.71 -12.25 -2.25
CA PRO A 102 -4.02 -13.53 -2.37
C PRO A 102 -4.88 -14.65 -2.98
N ALA A 103 -6.19 -14.69 -2.69
CA ALA A 103 -7.10 -15.69 -3.24
C ALA A 103 -7.28 -15.51 -4.76
N VAL A 104 -7.42 -14.26 -5.23
CA VAL A 104 -7.50 -13.95 -6.67
C VAL A 104 -6.16 -14.24 -7.35
N ALA A 105 -5.04 -13.91 -6.71
CA ALA A 105 -3.72 -14.21 -7.24
C ALA A 105 -3.49 -15.71 -7.40
N GLN A 106 -3.99 -16.53 -6.46
CA GLN A 106 -3.93 -17.99 -6.58
C GLN A 106 -4.74 -18.51 -7.78
N GLN A 107 -5.92 -17.94 -8.04
CA GLN A 107 -6.71 -18.28 -9.23
C GLN A 107 -5.98 -17.90 -10.52
N ILE A 108 -5.31 -16.74 -10.55
CA ILE A 108 -4.49 -16.32 -11.70
C ILE A 108 -3.33 -17.30 -11.91
N LYS A 109 -2.67 -17.76 -10.83
CA LYS A 109 -1.60 -18.76 -10.92
C LYS A 109 -2.07 -20.07 -11.54
N GLN A 110 -3.30 -20.51 -11.22
CA GLN A 110 -3.91 -21.72 -11.76
C GLN A 110 -4.21 -21.64 -13.27
N LEU A 111 -4.25 -20.45 -13.87
CA LEU A 111 -4.41 -20.33 -15.33
C LEU A 111 -3.15 -20.77 -16.10
N GLU A 112 -2.02 -20.88 -15.40
CA GLU A 112 -0.73 -21.33 -15.97
C GLU A 112 -0.40 -20.60 -17.28
N ILE A 113 -0.52 -19.25 -17.27
CA ILE A 113 -0.19 -18.42 -18.44
C ILE A 113 1.31 -18.17 -18.43
N PRO A 114 2.05 -18.60 -19.48
CA PRO A 114 3.46 -18.28 -19.61
C PRO A 114 3.68 -16.75 -19.58
N GLY A 115 4.70 -16.30 -18.86
CA GLY A 115 5.03 -14.88 -18.77
C GLY A 115 4.17 -14.09 -17.76
N ILE A 116 3.21 -14.68 -17.07
CA ILE A 116 2.51 -14.06 -15.96
C ILE A 116 3.13 -14.50 -14.63
N GLY A 117 3.63 -13.53 -13.88
CA GLY A 117 4.27 -13.73 -12.57
C GLY A 117 3.50 -13.06 -11.43
N LEU A 118 3.76 -13.51 -10.21
CA LEU A 118 3.21 -12.94 -8.98
C LEU A 118 4.35 -12.53 -8.06
N ASN A 119 4.33 -11.28 -7.58
CA ASN A 119 5.23 -10.81 -6.54
C ASN A 119 4.48 -10.54 -5.24
N ASN A 120 5.15 -10.80 -4.11
CA ASN A 120 4.61 -10.45 -2.81
C ASN A 120 4.60 -8.93 -2.65
N GLU A 121 3.53 -8.43 -2.07
CA GLU A 121 3.32 -7.02 -1.82
C GLU A 121 2.47 -6.87 -0.56
N TYR A 122 2.40 -5.68 0.00
CA TYR A 122 1.47 -5.34 1.07
C TYR A 122 0.47 -4.29 0.58
N ARG A 123 -0.74 -4.35 1.15
CA ARG A 123 -1.77 -3.33 0.98
C ARG A 123 -2.14 -2.78 2.34
N ARG A 124 -2.06 -1.47 2.48
CA ARG A 124 -2.48 -0.80 3.70
C ARG A 124 -4.00 -0.88 3.85
N PHE A 125 -4.46 -1.15 5.07
CA PHE A 125 -5.86 -1.29 5.41
C PHE A 125 -6.18 -0.49 6.67
N TYR A 126 -7.32 0.19 6.66
CA TYR A 126 -7.79 1.12 7.69
C TYR A 126 -9.18 0.66 8.17
N PRO A 127 -9.27 -0.11 9.26
CA PRO A 127 -10.53 -0.69 9.75
C PRO A 127 -11.62 0.34 10.04
N GLU A 128 -11.24 1.48 10.62
CA GLU A 128 -12.16 2.54 11.07
C GLU A 128 -12.63 3.46 9.93
N GLY A 129 -12.13 3.26 8.71
CA GLY A 129 -12.60 3.97 7.51
C GLY A 129 -12.61 5.49 7.67
N GLU A 130 -13.74 6.11 7.35
CA GLU A 130 -13.91 7.58 7.30
C GLU A 130 -13.74 8.26 8.66
N ALA A 131 -14.11 7.60 9.75
CA ALA A 131 -14.07 8.19 11.08
C ALA A 131 -12.65 8.54 11.53
N MET A 132 -11.65 7.79 11.06
CA MET A 132 -10.24 7.95 11.46
C MET A 132 -9.37 8.56 10.33
N ALA A 133 -9.94 8.81 9.16
CA ALA A 133 -9.20 9.15 7.95
C ALA A 133 -8.26 10.35 8.11
N HIS A 134 -8.71 11.44 8.73
CA HIS A 134 -7.89 12.65 8.91
C HIS A 134 -6.80 12.50 9.98
N VAL A 135 -6.97 11.57 10.91
CA VAL A 135 -5.94 11.26 11.92
C VAL A 135 -4.87 10.38 11.28
N VAL A 136 -5.30 9.26 10.72
CA VAL A 136 -4.35 8.25 10.20
C VAL A 136 -3.78 8.65 8.86
N GLY A 137 -4.56 9.28 7.99
CA GLY A 137 -4.17 9.55 6.60
C GLY A 137 -4.26 8.32 5.71
N PHE A 138 -3.39 8.23 4.72
CA PHE A 138 -3.29 7.08 3.82
C PHE A 138 -1.92 6.98 3.17
N THR A 139 -1.62 5.80 2.60
CA THR A 139 -0.41 5.55 1.81
C THR A 139 -0.73 5.52 0.31
N ASN A 140 0.24 5.78 -0.55
CA ASN A 140 0.10 5.52 -1.98
C ASN A 140 0.28 4.02 -2.30
N VAL A 141 0.22 3.67 -3.59
CA VAL A 141 0.41 2.28 -4.05
C VAL A 141 1.81 1.72 -3.75
N ASN A 142 2.79 2.56 -3.51
CA ASN A 142 4.15 2.18 -3.12
C ASN A 142 4.35 2.17 -1.60
N ASP A 143 3.27 2.13 -0.84
CA ASP A 143 3.23 2.11 0.63
C ASP A 143 3.92 3.31 1.30
N LYS A 144 4.00 4.45 0.60
CA LYS A 144 4.51 5.73 1.15
C LYS A 144 3.36 6.57 1.67
N GLY A 145 3.49 7.09 2.90
CA GLY A 145 2.53 7.98 3.52
C GLY A 145 2.28 9.25 2.70
N GLN A 146 1.02 9.65 2.58
CA GLN A 146 0.62 10.83 1.81
C GLN A 146 0.00 11.90 2.70
N GLU A 147 -0.68 11.50 3.77
CA GLU A 147 -1.41 12.38 4.68
C GLU A 147 -1.34 11.84 6.12
N GLY A 148 -1.72 12.65 7.10
CA GLY A 148 -1.91 12.27 8.50
C GLY A 148 -0.69 11.66 9.18
N MET A 149 -0.93 10.69 10.07
CA MET A 149 0.13 9.98 10.79
C MET A 149 0.97 9.11 9.84
N GLU A 150 0.39 8.59 8.76
CA GLU A 150 1.13 7.85 7.73
C GLU A 150 2.26 8.68 7.12
N LEU A 151 2.02 9.96 6.85
CA LEU A 151 3.03 10.88 6.31
C LEU A 151 3.98 11.38 7.42
N SER A 152 3.43 11.87 8.53
CA SER A 152 4.22 12.53 9.58
C SER A 152 5.17 11.56 10.29
N ARG A 153 4.83 10.28 10.36
CA ARG A 153 5.63 9.21 10.97
C ARG A 153 6.16 8.19 9.95
N GLU A 154 6.33 8.62 8.70
CA GLU A 154 6.86 7.78 7.63
C GLU A 154 8.14 7.06 8.02
N LYS A 155 9.09 7.75 8.67
CA LYS A 155 10.40 7.18 9.06
C LYS A 155 10.29 6.04 10.08
N ASP A 156 9.28 6.09 10.95
CA ASP A 156 9.07 5.05 11.97
C ASP A 156 8.25 3.89 11.39
N LEU A 157 7.20 4.23 10.63
CA LEU A 157 6.25 3.27 10.07
C LEU A 157 6.80 2.49 8.88
N ALA A 158 7.61 3.11 8.01
CA ALA A 158 8.15 2.45 6.85
C ALA A 158 9.14 1.36 7.26
N GLY A 159 8.95 0.16 6.70
CA GLY A 159 9.93 -0.90 6.82
C GLY A 159 11.07 -0.73 5.83
N HIS A 160 12.14 -1.47 6.04
CA HIS A 160 13.25 -1.57 5.09
C HIS A 160 13.18 -2.93 4.37
N PRO A 161 12.99 -2.95 3.04
CA PRO A 161 12.92 -4.20 2.31
C PRO A 161 14.23 -4.96 2.41
N GLY A 162 14.14 -6.28 2.45
CA GLY A 162 15.27 -7.17 2.34
C GLY A 162 15.58 -7.48 0.88
N GLN A 163 16.61 -8.31 0.67
CA GLN A 163 17.03 -8.77 -0.65
C GLN A 163 17.33 -10.26 -0.61
N ARG A 164 16.90 -10.98 -1.65
CA ARG A 164 17.26 -12.38 -1.88
C ARG A 164 17.79 -12.58 -3.27
N ARG A 165 18.72 -13.51 -3.41
CA ARG A 165 19.24 -13.95 -4.69
C ARG A 165 18.55 -15.23 -5.11
N VAL A 166 18.01 -15.24 -6.31
CA VAL A 166 17.25 -16.35 -6.88
C VAL A 166 17.84 -16.74 -8.22
N VAL A 167 17.65 -18.01 -8.58
CA VAL A 167 17.88 -18.50 -9.94
C VAL A 167 16.57 -18.43 -10.70
N VAL A 168 16.59 -17.79 -11.85
CA VAL A 168 15.44 -17.72 -12.75
C VAL A 168 15.70 -18.53 -14.01
N ASP A 169 14.66 -19.17 -14.52
CA ASP A 169 14.70 -19.83 -15.82
C ASP A 169 14.67 -18.80 -16.97
N ARG A 170 14.69 -19.30 -18.22
CA ARG A 170 14.60 -18.44 -19.42
C ARG A 170 13.28 -17.64 -19.49
N LEU A 171 12.25 -18.10 -18.80
CA LEU A 171 10.94 -17.47 -18.72
C LEU A 171 10.84 -16.49 -17.54
N GLY A 172 11.92 -16.25 -16.80
CA GLY A 172 11.95 -15.36 -15.64
C GLY A 172 11.29 -15.93 -14.37
N ARG A 173 10.91 -17.22 -14.36
CA ARG A 173 10.32 -17.87 -13.19
C ARG A 173 11.44 -18.26 -12.22
N VAL A 174 11.19 -18.00 -10.93
CA VAL A 174 12.11 -18.44 -9.87
C VAL A 174 12.09 -19.98 -9.81
N VAL A 175 13.23 -20.59 -10.05
CA VAL A 175 13.44 -22.04 -10.03
C VAL A 175 14.08 -22.47 -8.72
N ASP A 176 14.96 -21.63 -8.17
CA ASP A 176 15.67 -21.93 -6.93
C ASP A 176 15.99 -20.65 -6.16
N GLU A 177 16.09 -20.75 -4.84
CA GLU A 177 16.45 -19.67 -3.93
C GLU A 177 17.85 -19.91 -3.38
N MET A 178 18.83 -19.11 -3.83
CA MET A 178 20.23 -19.34 -3.49
C MET A 178 20.63 -18.81 -2.13
N ALA A 179 20.23 -17.58 -1.82
CA ALA A 179 20.60 -16.93 -0.56
C ALA A 179 19.71 -15.73 -0.24
N ILE A 180 19.45 -15.53 1.03
CA ILE A 180 18.93 -14.27 1.56
C ILE A 180 20.15 -13.38 1.79
N LEU A 181 20.22 -12.26 1.05
CA LEU A 181 21.32 -11.30 1.15
C LEU A 181 21.08 -10.34 2.32
N GLN A 182 19.82 -9.95 2.52
CA GLN A 182 19.40 -9.07 3.59
C GLN A 182 17.99 -9.44 4.04
N LEU A 183 17.80 -9.60 5.34
CA LEU A 183 16.46 -9.80 5.90
C LEU A 183 15.65 -8.50 5.86
N PRO A 184 14.36 -8.57 5.56
CA PRO A 184 13.50 -7.40 5.66
C PRO A 184 13.36 -6.96 7.13
N GLN A 185 13.34 -5.66 7.35
CA GLN A 185 13.06 -5.08 8.66
C GLN A 185 11.70 -4.40 8.61
N ASN A 186 10.74 -4.92 9.35
CA ASN A 186 9.41 -4.33 9.42
C ASN A 186 9.45 -2.95 10.10
N GLY A 187 8.51 -2.08 9.74
CA GLY A 187 8.34 -0.79 10.38
C GLY A 187 7.93 -0.95 11.86
N LYS A 188 8.15 0.12 12.62
CA LYS A 188 7.79 0.17 14.04
C LYS A 188 6.31 0.48 14.20
N ASP A 189 5.65 -0.19 15.14
CA ASP A 189 4.27 0.12 15.50
C ASP A 189 4.19 1.47 16.21
N LEU A 190 3.12 2.20 15.98
CA LEU A 190 2.87 3.53 16.54
C LEU A 190 1.60 3.49 17.39
N ASN A 191 1.72 3.86 18.67
CA ASN A 191 0.57 4.04 19.57
C ASN A 191 0.19 5.52 19.60
N LEU A 192 -1.10 5.81 19.38
CA LEU A 192 -1.66 7.15 19.44
C LEU A 192 -2.38 7.37 20.79
N SER A 193 -2.56 8.63 21.17
CA SER A 193 -3.42 9.02 22.29
C SER A 193 -4.93 8.93 21.96
N ILE A 194 -5.27 8.79 20.69
CA ILE A 194 -6.66 8.68 20.21
C ILE A 194 -7.34 7.45 20.83
N ASP A 195 -8.59 7.64 21.26
CA ASP A 195 -9.50 6.57 21.64
C ASP A 195 -10.48 6.33 20.50
N SER A 196 -10.45 5.13 19.91
CA SER A 196 -11.27 4.82 18.72
C SER A 196 -12.77 4.98 18.98
N LYS A 197 -13.25 4.69 20.19
CA LYS A 197 -14.67 4.83 20.54
C LYS A 197 -15.07 6.30 20.64
N ILE A 198 -14.26 7.13 21.30
CA ILE A 198 -14.49 8.56 21.41
C ILE A 198 -14.40 9.22 20.01
N GLN A 199 -13.43 8.82 19.21
CA GLN A 199 -13.27 9.29 17.83
C GLN A 199 -14.51 8.98 16.98
N PHE A 200 -15.02 7.75 17.06
CA PHE A 200 -16.21 7.33 16.30
C PHE A 200 -17.46 8.12 16.72
N LEU A 201 -17.66 8.33 18.04
CA LEU A 201 -18.76 9.13 18.55
C LEU A 201 -18.64 10.60 18.11
N ALA A 202 -17.45 11.19 18.23
CA ALA A 202 -17.20 12.57 17.80
C ALA A 202 -17.44 12.74 16.28
N TYR A 203 -16.94 11.80 15.48
CA TYR A 203 -17.15 11.83 14.03
C TYR A 203 -18.63 11.78 13.65
N ASN A 204 -19.40 10.84 14.21
CA ASN A 204 -20.82 10.72 13.92
C ASN A 204 -21.60 11.97 14.38
N ALA A 205 -21.31 12.50 15.56
CA ALA A 205 -21.96 13.73 16.07
C ALA A 205 -21.68 14.93 15.15
N VAL A 206 -20.44 15.09 14.67
CA VAL A 206 -20.08 16.14 13.71
C VAL A 206 -20.80 15.94 12.38
N LYS A 207 -20.79 14.71 11.84
CA LYS A 207 -21.47 14.36 10.59
C LYS A 207 -22.96 14.68 10.67
N ASP A 208 -23.63 14.17 11.69
CA ASP A 208 -25.08 14.36 11.88
C ASP A 208 -25.44 15.85 12.02
N ALA A 209 -24.61 16.62 12.74
CA ALA A 209 -24.80 18.05 12.88
C ALA A 209 -24.63 18.79 11.54
N VAL A 210 -23.60 18.48 10.79
CA VAL A 210 -23.35 19.09 9.46
C VAL A 210 -24.49 18.78 8.51
N GLU A 211 -24.92 17.52 8.42
CA GLU A 211 -26.01 17.09 7.53
C GLU A 211 -27.34 17.69 7.95
N LYS A 212 -27.68 17.65 9.24
CA LYS A 212 -28.94 18.18 9.78
C LYS A 212 -29.09 19.71 9.58
N HIS A 213 -28.00 20.44 9.74
CA HIS A 213 -27.99 21.89 9.63
C HIS A 213 -27.56 22.42 8.27
N HIS A 214 -27.33 21.52 7.30
CA HIS A 214 -26.82 21.85 5.95
C HIS A 214 -25.57 22.73 5.99
N ALA A 215 -24.69 22.48 6.97
CA ALA A 215 -23.45 23.22 7.10
C ALA A 215 -22.44 22.71 6.01
N LYS A 216 -21.50 23.58 5.64
CA LYS A 216 -20.47 23.22 4.64
C LYS A 216 -19.48 22.19 5.19
N ALA A 217 -19.16 22.30 6.47
CA ALA A 217 -18.21 21.45 7.15
C ALA A 217 -18.37 21.59 8.67
N GLY A 218 -17.79 20.66 9.41
CA GLY A 218 -17.70 20.70 10.86
C GLY A 218 -16.47 19.97 11.35
N GLY A 219 -16.07 20.25 12.58
CA GLY A 219 -14.96 19.56 13.23
C GLY A 219 -15.10 19.60 14.75
N ALA A 220 -14.49 18.63 15.40
CA ALA A 220 -14.42 18.55 16.86
C ALA A 220 -13.07 17.98 17.30
N VAL A 221 -12.56 18.50 18.41
CA VAL A 221 -11.39 17.96 19.12
C VAL A 221 -11.82 17.65 20.54
N VAL A 222 -11.50 16.46 21.01
CA VAL A 222 -11.71 16.04 22.40
C VAL A 222 -10.35 15.88 23.06
N LEU A 223 -10.16 16.60 24.16
CA LEU A 223 -8.91 16.64 24.91
C LEU A 223 -9.12 16.07 26.32
N ASP A 224 -8.14 15.35 26.80
CA ASP A 224 -8.00 15.06 28.23
C ASP A 224 -7.51 16.33 28.93
N THR A 225 -8.28 16.85 29.86
CA THR A 225 -7.98 18.12 30.57
C THR A 225 -6.83 18.01 31.56
N GLN A 226 -6.44 16.78 31.94
CA GLN A 226 -5.35 16.55 32.90
C GLN A 226 -4.01 16.35 32.16
N THR A 227 -4.03 15.60 31.07
CA THR A 227 -2.82 15.25 30.34
C THR A 227 -2.56 16.10 29.11
N GLY A 228 -3.59 16.74 28.56
CA GLY A 228 -3.55 17.45 27.28
C GLY A 228 -3.56 16.53 26.07
N GLU A 229 -3.73 15.23 26.26
CA GLU A 229 -3.78 14.27 25.14
C GLU A 229 -5.02 14.47 24.29
N ILE A 230 -4.87 14.35 22.98
CA ILE A 230 -5.98 14.36 22.03
C ILE A 230 -6.62 12.97 22.02
N LEU A 231 -7.86 12.86 22.49
CA LEU A 231 -8.63 11.63 22.51
C LEU A 231 -9.43 11.42 21.23
N ALA A 232 -9.86 12.52 20.58
CA ALA A 232 -10.49 12.49 19.27
C ALA A 232 -10.19 13.76 18.48
N LEU A 233 -10.14 13.62 17.16
CA LEU A 233 -9.99 14.69 16.19
C LEU A 233 -10.84 14.34 14.97
N ALA A 234 -12.06 14.86 14.95
CA ALA A 234 -13.07 14.57 13.93
C ALA A 234 -13.25 15.72 12.95
N ASN A 235 -13.39 15.40 11.68
CA ASN A 235 -13.69 16.34 10.61
C ASN A 235 -14.78 15.77 9.70
N TYR A 236 -15.66 16.64 9.19
CA TYR A 236 -16.60 16.31 8.14
C TYR A 236 -16.73 17.49 7.15
N PRO A 237 -16.76 17.28 5.82
CA PRO A 237 -16.75 15.98 5.13
C PRO A 237 -15.44 15.22 5.29
N SER A 238 -15.51 13.89 5.19
CA SER A 238 -14.39 12.98 5.28
C SER A 238 -14.29 12.08 4.04
N TYR A 239 -13.34 11.17 4.03
CA TYR A 239 -13.10 10.25 2.92
C TYR A 239 -12.81 8.83 3.44
N ASN A 240 -13.01 7.83 2.56
CA ASN A 240 -12.60 6.47 2.89
C ASN A 240 -11.13 6.24 2.44
N PRO A 241 -10.19 6.05 3.37
CA PRO A 241 -8.78 5.82 3.01
C PRO A 241 -8.54 4.51 2.27
N ASN A 242 -9.48 3.55 2.34
CA ASN A 242 -9.43 2.29 1.61
C ASN A 242 -9.93 2.42 0.15
N ASP A 243 -10.76 3.43 -0.16
CA ASP A 243 -11.27 3.70 -1.51
C ASP A 243 -11.00 5.15 -1.92
N ARG A 244 -9.99 5.33 -2.75
CA ARG A 244 -9.48 6.65 -3.13
C ARG A 244 -9.78 7.02 -4.59
N ARG A 245 -10.71 6.33 -5.23
CA ARG A 245 -11.06 6.56 -6.64
C ARG A 245 -11.65 7.94 -6.89
N VAL A 246 -12.33 8.50 -5.90
CA VAL A 246 -12.98 9.81 -5.97
C VAL A 246 -12.62 10.62 -4.73
N LEU A 247 -11.38 11.12 -4.65
CA LEU A 247 -10.95 12.02 -3.60
C LEU A 247 -11.01 13.46 -4.08
N THR A 248 -11.60 14.33 -3.27
CA THR A 248 -11.59 15.79 -3.49
C THR A 248 -10.68 16.47 -2.47
N GLY A 249 -10.08 17.60 -2.84
CA GLY A 249 -9.27 18.38 -1.91
C GLY A 249 -10.03 18.84 -0.66
N GLU A 250 -11.35 19.04 -0.78
CA GLU A 250 -12.21 19.40 0.36
C GLU A 250 -12.34 18.27 1.37
N GLN A 251 -12.45 17.03 0.91
CA GLN A 251 -12.52 15.84 1.77
C GLN A 251 -11.18 15.54 2.47
N LEU A 252 -10.06 15.83 1.83
CA LEU A 252 -8.72 15.62 2.40
C LEU A 252 -8.36 16.65 3.48
N ARG A 253 -8.98 17.81 3.45
CA ARG A 253 -8.62 18.92 4.33
C ARG A 253 -8.92 18.62 5.79
N ASN A 254 -7.88 18.57 6.62
CA ASN A 254 -8.02 18.46 8.08
C ASN A 254 -8.35 19.81 8.68
N ARG A 255 -9.63 20.16 8.65
CA ARG A 255 -10.14 21.51 8.97
C ARG A 255 -9.87 21.93 10.40
N VAL A 256 -9.93 20.99 11.35
CA VAL A 256 -9.63 21.27 12.77
C VAL A 256 -8.21 21.76 12.98
N LEU A 257 -7.28 21.43 12.09
CA LEU A 257 -5.88 21.85 12.17
C LEU A 257 -5.55 23.00 11.22
N THR A 258 -6.23 23.10 10.08
CA THR A 258 -5.82 24.01 8.99
C THR A 258 -6.75 25.19 8.80
N ASP A 259 -8.01 25.12 9.24
CA ASP A 259 -8.97 26.18 9.02
C ASP A 259 -8.89 27.22 10.14
N THR A 260 -8.94 28.47 9.75
CA THR A 260 -9.10 29.61 10.65
C THR A 260 -10.55 30.06 10.65
N PHE A 261 -11.05 30.51 11.80
CA PHE A 261 -12.39 31.01 11.95
C PHE A 261 -12.40 32.21 12.91
N GLU A 262 -13.42 33.05 12.82
CA GLU A 262 -13.61 34.15 13.76
C GLU A 262 -14.25 33.61 15.03
N PRO A 263 -13.52 33.60 16.16
CA PRO A 263 -13.99 32.90 17.38
C PRO A 263 -15.13 33.59 18.09
N GLY A 264 -15.28 34.90 17.92
CA GLY A 264 -16.35 35.68 18.55
C GLY A 264 -16.37 35.51 20.08
N SER A 265 -17.60 35.35 20.69
CA SER A 265 -17.78 35.19 22.14
C SER A 265 -17.09 33.96 22.73
N THR A 266 -16.61 33.01 21.94
CA THR A 266 -15.86 31.85 22.45
C THR A 266 -14.51 32.23 23.04
N MET A 267 -14.01 33.46 22.75
CA MET A 267 -12.79 34.01 23.36
C MET A 267 -12.99 34.58 24.76
N LYS A 268 -14.23 34.85 25.20
CA LYS A 268 -14.49 35.48 26.49
C LYS A 268 -13.96 34.72 27.70
N PRO A 269 -14.04 33.37 27.78
CA PRO A 269 -13.45 32.64 28.89
C PRO A 269 -11.95 32.86 29.04
N LEU A 270 -11.22 32.98 27.92
CA LEU A 270 -9.77 33.26 27.95
C LEU A 270 -9.49 34.66 28.45
N THR A 271 -10.29 35.64 28.01
CA THR A 271 -10.18 37.04 28.49
C THR A 271 -10.43 37.15 29.98
N ILE A 272 -11.44 36.44 30.50
CA ILE A 272 -11.77 36.42 31.94
C ILE A 272 -10.67 35.71 32.74
N ALA A 273 -10.08 34.64 32.20
CA ALA A 273 -9.02 33.92 32.89
C ALA A 273 -7.69 34.69 33.01
N ILE A 274 -7.50 35.72 32.17
CA ILE A 274 -6.33 36.62 32.23
C ILE A 274 -6.54 37.82 33.19
N ALA A 275 -7.79 38.19 33.40
CA ALA A 275 -8.16 39.32 34.30
C ALA A 275 -8.14 38.90 35.78
#